data_199cc635bf2a6ab1c1f5aa82890cdb03
#
_entry.id   199cc635bf2a6ab1c1f5aa82890cdb03
#
_cell.length_a   1.000
_cell.length_b   1.000
_cell.length_c   1.000
_cell.angle_alpha   90.00
_cell.angle_beta   90.00
_cell.angle_gamma   90.00
#
_symmetry.space_group_name_H-M   'P 1'
#
loop_
_entity.id
_entity.type
_entity.pdbx_description
1 polymer ?
#
loop_
_entity_poly.entity_id
_entity_poly.type
_entity_poly.pdbx_seq_one_letter_code
_entity_poly.pdbx_strand_id
1 'polypeptide(L)'
;MQIRRIDAGLALFIGLIVLAMARYGAEAFASGPWTMADDARQFLAWGARIGNPSAMPHDLLADYWQQAAPPLYRALLYGANALGIGPVGIASLLAFPLIGASALLTWRLAGCFALDRSRKLFAAICVMAAILHNDSIFSGTPRAFASPLILMMMLGMATRRHGLTLAGLLLSSLIYPAPAITCLGIFALHLMDWRWPWTLRWRSVAMLALAGVTVVASGLFFKAGLADWGPTLLLQEARNVPSLATFDGRSSIVGRSGDVAWLCSARIGFLPAIVNCQGNGDPRLILNALLSVLPIIALWITGRRRHDQNPNAATAWPLLPYSLISSLICYSLAALVAFTFHLPARYSQPVLLVMGSLAFGLLTGGWWSRGMDRLARSRPMARMAIITIAALIGIAAFATPKMRLVRPASSDLVALIASTPHGTRVAGIDDDLAIIPARTGRTVLATPEHDIPYHRRYHRDHQALLRSSMAMGELQQPVLTAEVRRQNIDLLIFDRHFLESGVLPASYSAALPPPHRIAPSFDRIAPLRAASCRVIETPQWVAIFTSCLKRPAP
;
A
#
# COMPACT_ATOMS: atom_id res chain seq x y z
N MET A 1 18.91 32.13 -28.87
CA MET A 1 18.31 31.07 -28.04
C MET A 1 19.07 31.03 -26.71
N GLN A 2 18.60 31.73 -25.65
CA GLN A 2 19.22 31.70 -24.33
C GLN A 2 18.93 30.35 -23.70
N ILE A 3 19.94 29.46 -23.65
CA ILE A 3 19.88 28.27 -22.82
C ILE A 3 19.74 28.74 -21.37
N ARG A 4 18.52 28.72 -20.82
CA ARG A 4 18.28 28.99 -19.39
C ARG A 4 19.15 28.01 -18.62
N ARG A 5 20.12 28.51 -17.87
CA ARG A 5 20.94 27.70 -16.96
C ARG A 5 19.96 26.97 -16.02
N ILE A 6 20.01 25.63 -16.04
CA ILE A 6 19.21 24.81 -15.14
C ILE A 6 19.58 25.24 -13.72
N ASP A 7 18.57 25.53 -12.90
CA ASP A 7 18.78 25.86 -11.48
C ASP A 7 19.46 24.66 -10.80
N ALA A 8 20.62 24.89 -10.17
CA ALA A 8 21.40 23.83 -9.51
C ALA A 8 20.57 23.02 -8.49
N GLY A 9 19.60 23.68 -7.82
CA GLY A 9 18.66 22.98 -6.92
C GLY A 9 17.73 22.04 -7.67
N LEU A 10 17.25 22.43 -8.85
CA LEU A 10 16.43 21.56 -9.69
C LEU A 10 17.24 20.39 -10.24
N ALA A 11 18.50 20.65 -10.68
CA ALA A 11 19.38 19.58 -11.14
C ALA A 11 19.67 18.54 -10.05
N LEU A 12 19.98 19.00 -8.83
CA LEU A 12 20.13 18.11 -7.67
C LEU A 12 18.88 17.29 -7.42
N PHE A 13 17.71 17.93 -7.39
CA PHE A 13 16.44 17.26 -7.14
C PHE A 13 16.15 16.19 -8.21
N ILE A 14 16.34 16.50 -9.49
CA ILE A 14 16.21 15.53 -10.59
C ILE A 14 17.18 14.37 -10.42
N GLY A 15 18.45 14.64 -10.09
CA GLY A 15 19.47 13.61 -9.85
C GLY A 15 19.08 12.63 -8.74
N LEU A 16 18.52 13.14 -7.64
CA LEU A 16 18.00 12.30 -6.54
C LEU A 16 16.82 11.42 -6.99
N ILE A 17 15.90 11.96 -7.79
CA ILE A 17 14.78 11.19 -8.34
C ILE A 17 15.27 10.09 -9.28
N VAL A 18 16.21 10.39 -10.17
CA VAL A 18 16.81 9.39 -11.08
C VAL A 18 17.51 8.29 -10.28
N LEU A 19 18.24 8.65 -9.22
CA LEU A 19 18.88 7.67 -8.32
C LEU A 19 17.84 6.70 -7.71
N ALA A 20 16.72 7.21 -7.19
CA ALA A 20 15.66 6.39 -6.61
C ALA A 20 15.01 5.48 -7.66
N MET A 21 14.75 5.99 -8.86
CA MET A 21 14.23 5.20 -9.99
C MET A 21 15.21 4.10 -10.43
N ALA A 22 16.50 4.43 -10.55
CA ALA A 22 17.53 3.46 -10.91
C ALA A 22 17.66 2.35 -9.86
N ARG A 23 17.61 2.74 -8.57
CA ARG A 23 17.64 1.76 -7.46
C ARG A 23 16.43 0.84 -7.48
N TYR A 24 15.22 1.38 -7.71
CA TYR A 24 14.03 0.58 -7.88
C TYR A 24 14.13 -0.37 -9.09
N GLY A 25 14.57 0.14 -10.23
CA GLY A 25 14.76 -0.68 -11.44
C GLY A 25 15.72 -1.84 -11.22
N ALA A 26 16.86 -1.59 -10.57
CA ALA A 26 17.81 -2.63 -10.22
C ALA A 26 17.18 -3.72 -9.31
N GLU A 27 16.42 -3.33 -8.28
CA GLU A 27 15.77 -4.29 -7.39
C GLU A 27 14.61 -5.03 -8.05
N ALA A 28 13.76 -4.33 -8.81
CA ALA A 28 12.54 -4.91 -9.36
C ALA A 28 12.80 -5.86 -10.54
N PHE A 29 13.82 -5.58 -11.35
CA PHE A 29 14.07 -6.33 -12.60
C PHE A 29 15.31 -7.22 -12.57
N ALA A 30 16.33 -6.90 -11.76
CA ALA A 30 17.53 -7.75 -11.65
C ALA A 30 17.40 -8.86 -10.57
N SER A 31 16.38 -8.82 -9.74
CA SER A 31 16.20 -9.75 -8.60
C SER A 31 15.56 -11.09 -8.94
N GLY A 32 15.36 -11.39 -10.21
CA GLY A 32 14.79 -12.64 -10.70
C GLY A 32 13.33 -12.55 -11.16
N PRO A 33 12.88 -13.54 -11.95
CA PRO A 33 11.60 -13.48 -12.67
C PRO A 33 10.37 -13.52 -11.76
N TRP A 34 10.53 -13.99 -10.52
CA TRP A 34 9.43 -14.17 -9.56
C TRP A 34 9.26 -13.00 -8.59
N THR A 35 10.16 -12.01 -8.63
CA THR A 35 10.09 -10.84 -7.76
C THR A 35 8.88 -9.97 -8.09
N MET A 36 8.13 -9.53 -7.06
CA MET A 36 7.02 -8.60 -7.21
C MET A 36 6.80 -7.79 -5.93
N ALA A 37 6.02 -6.72 -6.02
CA ALA A 37 5.66 -5.92 -4.84
C ALA A 37 4.74 -6.73 -3.90
N ASP A 38 4.90 -6.52 -2.59
CA ASP A 38 4.19 -7.24 -1.53
C ASP A 38 2.66 -7.20 -1.72
N ASP A 39 2.07 -6.02 -1.82
CA ASP A 39 0.62 -5.89 -2.03
C ASP A 39 0.14 -6.41 -3.39
N ALA A 40 1.00 -6.43 -4.39
CA ALA A 40 0.62 -6.92 -5.73
C ALA A 40 0.25 -8.40 -5.72
N ARG A 41 0.74 -9.20 -4.77
CA ARG A 41 0.31 -10.60 -4.59
C ARG A 41 -1.19 -10.72 -4.41
N GLN A 42 -1.79 -9.83 -3.62
CA GLN A 42 -3.22 -9.79 -3.37
C GLN A 42 -3.98 -9.20 -4.56
N PHE A 43 -3.62 -7.95 -4.93
CA PHE A 43 -4.36 -7.19 -5.94
C PHE A 43 -4.31 -7.79 -7.34
N LEU A 44 -3.35 -8.67 -7.64
CA LEU A 44 -3.19 -9.34 -8.92
C LEU A 44 -3.49 -10.86 -8.87
N ALA A 45 -4.05 -11.36 -7.76
CA ALA A 45 -4.41 -12.79 -7.63
C ALA A 45 -5.34 -13.27 -8.76
N TRP A 46 -6.13 -12.37 -9.36
CA TRP A 46 -7.02 -12.63 -10.51
C TRP A 46 -6.37 -12.30 -11.87
N GLY A 47 -5.10 -11.89 -11.90
CA GLY A 47 -4.42 -11.35 -13.09
C GLY A 47 -4.46 -12.27 -14.32
N ALA A 48 -4.45 -13.58 -14.12
CA ALA A 48 -4.58 -14.54 -15.22
C ALA A 48 -5.88 -14.39 -16.02
N ARG A 49 -6.97 -13.89 -15.41
CA ARG A 49 -8.26 -13.66 -16.07
C ARG A 49 -8.25 -12.49 -17.06
N ILE A 50 -7.25 -11.62 -16.99
CA ILE A 50 -7.12 -10.49 -17.91
C ILE A 50 -6.84 -10.98 -19.32
N GLY A 51 -5.97 -11.97 -19.47
CA GLY A 51 -5.68 -12.60 -20.77
C GLY A 51 -6.60 -13.78 -21.11
N ASN A 52 -7.13 -14.46 -20.09
CA ASN A 52 -8.01 -15.61 -20.23
C ASN A 52 -9.16 -15.54 -19.21
N PRO A 53 -10.34 -15.03 -19.57
CA PRO A 53 -11.48 -14.89 -18.64
C PRO A 53 -11.93 -16.20 -17.98
N SER A 54 -11.66 -17.35 -18.58
CA SER A 54 -11.98 -18.67 -18.03
C SER A 54 -10.89 -19.21 -17.08
N ALA A 55 -9.79 -18.50 -16.88
CA ALA A 55 -8.75 -18.91 -15.94
C ALA A 55 -9.28 -18.87 -14.50
N MET A 56 -8.81 -19.81 -13.66
CA MET A 56 -9.13 -19.88 -12.23
C MET A 56 -10.65 -19.87 -11.96
N PRO A 57 -11.44 -20.81 -12.56
CA PRO A 57 -12.89 -20.81 -12.39
C PRO A 57 -13.26 -21.09 -10.94
N HIS A 58 -14.23 -20.33 -10.39
CA HIS A 58 -14.71 -20.47 -9.01
C HIS A 58 -13.60 -20.41 -7.96
N ASP A 59 -12.59 -19.58 -8.21
CA ASP A 59 -11.49 -19.34 -7.29
C ASP A 59 -11.83 -18.19 -6.34
N LEU A 60 -11.89 -18.48 -5.04
CA LEU A 60 -12.29 -17.52 -4.00
C LEU A 60 -11.40 -16.25 -4.02
N LEU A 61 -10.08 -16.43 -4.18
CA LEU A 61 -9.13 -15.31 -4.17
C LEU A 61 -9.31 -14.45 -5.43
N ALA A 62 -9.36 -15.08 -6.59
CA ALA A 62 -9.53 -14.37 -7.86
C ALA A 62 -10.89 -13.65 -7.92
N ASP A 63 -11.98 -14.29 -7.48
CA ASP A 63 -13.32 -13.70 -7.46
C ASP A 63 -13.37 -12.45 -6.57
N TYR A 64 -12.86 -12.56 -5.33
CA TYR A 64 -12.85 -11.45 -4.39
C TYR A 64 -11.99 -10.29 -4.88
N TRP A 65 -10.74 -10.55 -5.25
CA TRP A 65 -9.82 -9.48 -5.63
C TRP A 65 -10.16 -8.84 -6.98
N GLN A 66 -10.77 -9.57 -7.90
CA GLN A 66 -11.29 -8.99 -9.14
C GLN A 66 -12.44 -8.02 -8.87
N GLN A 67 -13.35 -8.35 -7.95
CA GLN A 67 -14.46 -7.48 -7.57
C GLN A 67 -13.97 -6.28 -6.73
N ALA A 68 -12.98 -6.48 -5.87
CA ALA A 68 -12.36 -5.44 -5.06
C ALA A 68 -11.46 -4.48 -5.88
N ALA A 69 -11.05 -4.86 -7.10
CA ALA A 69 -10.20 -4.03 -7.93
C ALA A 69 -10.98 -2.81 -8.47
N PRO A 70 -10.45 -1.57 -8.27
CA PRO A 70 -11.09 -0.34 -8.75
C PRO A 70 -11.27 -0.31 -10.27
N PRO A 71 -12.36 0.32 -10.78
CA PRO A 71 -12.70 0.25 -12.20
C PRO A 71 -11.61 0.83 -13.11
N LEU A 72 -11.03 1.98 -12.76
CA LEU A 72 -9.98 2.58 -13.58
C LEU A 72 -8.66 1.80 -13.48
N TYR A 73 -8.38 1.17 -12.34
CA TYR A 73 -7.23 0.27 -12.21
C TYR A 73 -7.42 -1.00 -13.05
N ARG A 74 -8.62 -1.59 -13.06
CA ARG A 74 -8.95 -2.71 -13.97
C ARG A 74 -8.77 -2.31 -15.44
N ALA A 75 -9.31 -1.16 -15.84
CA ALA A 75 -9.18 -0.65 -17.22
C ALA A 75 -7.70 -0.49 -17.61
N LEU A 76 -6.85 0.02 -16.69
CA LEU A 76 -5.41 0.14 -16.90
C LEU A 76 -4.74 -1.23 -17.11
N LEU A 77 -5.09 -2.23 -16.31
CA LEU A 77 -4.55 -3.59 -16.47
C LEU A 77 -4.97 -4.23 -17.81
N TYR A 78 -6.25 -4.10 -18.20
CA TYR A 78 -6.73 -4.58 -19.49
C TYR A 78 -6.06 -3.85 -20.67
N GLY A 79 -5.90 -2.52 -20.56
CA GLY A 79 -5.22 -1.73 -21.59
C GLY A 79 -3.74 -2.12 -21.74
N ALA A 80 -3.03 -2.34 -20.63
CA ALA A 80 -1.65 -2.81 -20.66
C ALA A 80 -1.52 -4.20 -21.28
N ASN A 81 -2.43 -5.11 -20.94
CA ASN A 81 -2.45 -6.44 -21.53
C ASN A 81 -2.70 -6.43 -23.04
N ALA A 82 -3.55 -5.52 -23.53
CA ALA A 82 -3.76 -5.32 -24.96
C ALA A 82 -2.50 -4.84 -25.69
N LEU A 83 -1.55 -4.21 -24.97
CA LEU A 83 -0.22 -3.82 -25.46
C LEU A 83 0.84 -4.91 -25.25
N GLY A 84 0.45 -6.12 -24.81
CA GLY A 84 1.37 -7.22 -24.53
C GLY A 84 2.10 -7.14 -23.20
N ILE A 85 1.72 -6.21 -22.29
CA ILE A 85 2.33 -6.06 -20.98
C ILE A 85 1.45 -6.78 -19.95
N GLY A 86 1.94 -7.89 -19.41
CA GLY A 86 1.20 -8.66 -18.42
C GLY A 86 0.95 -7.87 -17.11
N PRO A 87 -0.05 -8.31 -16.28
CA PRO A 87 -0.49 -7.57 -15.10
C PRO A 87 0.63 -7.26 -14.09
N VAL A 88 1.52 -8.21 -13.83
CA VAL A 88 2.65 -8.01 -12.92
C VAL A 88 3.70 -7.08 -13.54
N GLY A 89 3.91 -7.17 -14.86
CA GLY A 89 4.82 -6.28 -15.60
C GLY A 89 4.39 -4.82 -15.50
N ILE A 90 3.12 -4.52 -15.78
CA ILE A 90 2.61 -3.15 -15.67
C ILE A 90 2.65 -2.66 -14.21
N ALA A 91 2.31 -3.50 -13.23
CA ALA A 91 2.40 -3.12 -11.82
C ALA A 91 3.82 -2.67 -11.43
N SER A 92 4.85 -3.39 -11.91
CA SER A 92 6.24 -3.01 -11.68
C SER A 92 6.64 -1.73 -12.44
N LEU A 93 6.16 -1.55 -13.66
CA LEU A 93 6.47 -0.37 -14.49
C LEU A 93 5.81 0.91 -13.99
N LEU A 94 4.63 0.82 -13.36
CA LEU A 94 3.87 1.98 -12.87
C LEU A 94 4.64 2.87 -11.88
N ALA A 95 5.58 2.33 -11.12
CA ALA A 95 6.36 3.11 -10.16
C ALA A 95 7.11 4.27 -10.84
N PHE A 96 7.66 4.07 -12.05
CA PHE A 96 8.43 5.10 -12.75
C PHE A 96 7.60 6.35 -13.09
N PRO A 97 6.48 6.27 -13.84
CA PRO A 97 5.67 7.44 -14.14
C PRO A 97 5.04 8.06 -12.88
N LEU A 98 4.69 7.27 -11.86
CA LEU A 98 4.12 7.79 -10.62
C LEU A 98 5.16 8.55 -9.78
N ILE A 99 6.41 8.08 -9.71
CA ILE A 99 7.52 8.82 -9.08
C ILE A 99 7.78 10.11 -9.84
N GLY A 100 7.88 10.05 -11.17
CA GLY A 100 8.11 11.23 -12.03
C GLY A 100 7.00 12.27 -11.88
N ALA A 101 5.73 11.85 -11.93
CA ALA A 101 4.58 12.71 -11.71
C ALA A 101 4.59 13.34 -10.31
N SER A 102 4.85 12.52 -9.27
CA SER A 102 4.97 13.01 -7.89
C SER A 102 6.07 14.05 -7.74
N ALA A 103 7.25 13.82 -8.34
CA ALA A 103 8.36 14.76 -8.30
C ALA A 103 8.03 16.09 -8.97
N LEU A 104 7.44 16.04 -10.18
CA LEU A 104 7.02 17.25 -10.90
C LEU A 104 5.98 18.05 -10.12
N LEU A 105 4.94 17.36 -9.62
CA LEU A 105 3.85 18.00 -8.86
C LEU A 105 4.37 18.56 -7.54
N THR A 106 5.25 17.83 -6.83
CA THR A 106 5.90 18.28 -5.60
C THR A 106 6.73 19.54 -5.84
N TRP A 107 7.55 19.57 -6.88
CA TRP A 107 8.36 20.75 -7.22
C TRP A 107 7.51 21.99 -7.51
N ARG A 108 6.38 21.81 -8.23
CA ARG A 108 5.42 22.88 -8.53
C ARG A 108 4.69 23.35 -7.26
N LEU A 109 4.20 22.40 -6.46
CA LEU A 109 3.48 22.71 -5.22
C LEU A 109 4.38 23.43 -4.19
N ALA A 110 5.62 22.94 -3.98
CA ALA A 110 6.59 23.59 -3.11
C ALA A 110 6.87 25.05 -3.54
N GLY A 111 6.86 25.33 -4.85
CA GLY A 111 6.98 26.70 -5.37
C GLY A 111 5.81 27.61 -5.04
N CYS A 112 4.60 27.08 -4.75
CA CYS A 112 3.46 27.89 -4.31
C CYS A 112 3.61 28.37 -2.86
N PHE A 113 4.29 27.60 -2.02
CA PHE A 113 4.49 27.91 -0.59
C PHE A 113 5.81 28.63 -0.30
N ALA A 114 6.85 28.35 -1.10
CA ALA A 114 8.21 28.77 -0.80
C ALA A 114 8.46 30.23 -1.16
N LEU A 115 9.08 30.95 -0.24
CA LEU A 115 9.51 32.33 -0.39
C LEU A 115 10.93 32.42 -0.99
N ASP A 116 11.73 31.35 -0.85
CA ASP A 116 13.10 31.26 -1.32
C ASP A 116 13.43 29.88 -1.91
N ARG A 117 14.55 29.80 -2.65
CA ARG A 117 15.00 28.57 -3.33
C ARG A 117 15.32 27.45 -2.36
N SER A 118 15.90 27.76 -1.21
CA SER A 118 16.26 26.75 -0.21
C SER A 118 15.02 26.06 0.35
N ARG A 119 13.99 26.84 0.73
CA ARG A 119 12.72 26.28 1.20
C ARG A 119 12.03 25.43 0.15
N LYS A 120 12.03 25.87 -1.11
CA LYS A 120 11.48 25.09 -2.21
C LYS A 120 12.18 23.73 -2.36
N LEU A 121 13.51 23.75 -2.35
CA LEU A 121 14.32 22.53 -2.49
C LEU A 121 14.10 21.59 -1.32
N PHE A 122 14.20 22.07 -0.06
CA PHE A 122 13.98 21.25 1.13
C PHE A 122 12.56 20.68 1.18
N ALA A 123 11.54 21.49 0.87
CA ALA A 123 10.17 21.02 0.81
C ALA A 123 10.01 19.90 -0.24
N ALA A 124 10.58 20.06 -1.42
CA ALA A 124 10.51 19.06 -2.47
C ALA A 124 11.26 17.76 -2.09
N ILE A 125 12.45 17.87 -1.50
CA ILE A 125 13.23 16.72 -1.03
C ILE A 125 12.48 15.99 0.08
N CYS A 126 11.96 16.69 1.11
CA CYS A 126 11.27 16.07 2.23
C CYS A 126 9.99 15.33 1.79
N VAL A 127 9.18 15.93 0.90
CA VAL A 127 7.98 15.26 0.37
C VAL A 127 8.35 14.02 -0.41
N MET A 128 9.33 14.10 -1.33
CA MET A 128 9.71 12.94 -2.11
C MET A 128 10.40 11.87 -1.27
N ALA A 129 11.25 12.22 -0.32
CA ALA A 129 11.82 11.26 0.63
C ALA A 129 10.70 10.54 1.41
N ALA A 130 9.71 11.25 1.93
CA ALA A 130 8.56 10.64 2.63
C ALA A 130 7.76 9.70 1.72
N ILE A 131 7.50 10.09 0.46
CA ILE A 131 6.81 9.25 -0.52
C ILE A 131 7.63 7.99 -0.85
N LEU A 132 8.93 8.10 -1.05
CA LEU A 132 9.83 6.98 -1.38
C LEU A 132 10.06 6.03 -0.19
N HIS A 133 9.95 6.52 1.05
CA HIS A 133 9.99 5.69 2.25
C HIS A 133 8.63 5.13 2.67
N ASN A 134 7.57 5.50 1.96
CA ASN A 134 6.27 4.85 2.03
C ASN A 134 6.17 3.85 0.87
N ASP A 135 6.05 2.57 1.19
CA ASP A 135 6.04 1.48 0.20
C ASP A 135 4.92 1.57 -0.86
N SER A 136 3.93 2.44 -0.65
CA SER A 136 2.76 2.56 -1.52
C SER A 136 3.10 2.84 -2.97
N ILE A 137 4.04 3.76 -3.26
CA ILE A 137 4.36 4.18 -4.64
C ILE A 137 5.00 3.06 -5.46
N PHE A 138 5.66 2.11 -4.80
CA PHE A 138 6.30 0.95 -5.43
C PHE A 138 5.37 -0.27 -5.51
N SER A 139 4.17 -0.19 -4.91
CA SER A 139 3.29 -1.35 -4.77
C SER A 139 2.68 -1.83 -6.08
N GLY A 140 2.64 -0.98 -7.12
CA GLY A 140 1.96 -1.26 -8.38
C GLY A 140 0.44 -1.45 -8.25
N THR A 141 -0.16 -1.15 -7.09
CA THR A 141 -1.57 -1.32 -6.74
C THR A 141 -2.30 0.03 -6.75
N PRO A 142 -3.63 0.07 -6.59
CA PRO A 142 -4.38 1.33 -6.54
C PRO A 142 -3.82 2.37 -5.55
N ARG A 143 -3.25 1.94 -4.43
CA ARG A 143 -2.67 2.86 -3.44
C ARG A 143 -1.42 3.61 -3.92
N ALA A 144 -0.74 3.12 -4.96
CA ALA A 144 0.42 3.80 -5.55
C ALA A 144 0.06 5.16 -6.14
N PHE A 145 -1.18 5.34 -6.56
CA PHE A 145 -1.70 6.58 -7.12
C PHE A 145 -2.05 7.64 -6.06
N ALA A 146 -2.07 7.30 -4.77
CA ALA A 146 -2.49 8.23 -3.71
C ALA A 146 -1.66 9.52 -3.72
N SER A 147 -0.33 9.42 -3.63
CA SER A 147 0.56 10.58 -3.53
C SER A 147 0.49 11.50 -4.75
N PRO A 148 0.64 11.05 -6.01
CA PRO A 148 0.53 11.93 -7.16
C PRO A 148 -0.85 12.57 -7.30
N LEU A 149 -1.94 11.88 -6.97
CA LEU A 149 -3.29 12.44 -7.05
C LEU A 149 -3.55 13.48 -5.95
N ILE A 150 -3.08 13.24 -4.71
CA ILE A 150 -3.12 14.25 -3.64
C ILE A 150 -2.33 15.49 -4.05
N LEU A 151 -1.11 15.33 -4.55
CA LEU A 151 -0.28 16.45 -5.03
C LEU A 151 -0.95 17.23 -6.16
N MET A 152 -1.61 16.53 -7.09
CA MET A 152 -2.37 17.14 -8.18
C MET A 152 -3.54 17.99 -7.65
N MET A 153 -4.31 17.46 -6.70
CA MET A 153 -5.42 18.18 -6.07
C MET A 153 -4.94 19.38 -5.28
N MET A 154 -3.87 19.24 -4.47
CA MET A 154 -3.28 20.34 -3.70
C MET A 154 -2.73 21.45 -4.60
N LEU A 155 -2.05 21.07 -5.70
CA LEU A 155 -1.56 22.04 -6.68
C LEU A 155 -2.71 22.79 -7.37
N GLY A 156 -3.79 22.09 -7.72
CA GLY A 156 -5.00 22.69 -8.30
C GLY A 156 -5.60 23.74 -7.38
N MET A 157 -5.74 23.44 -6.08
CA MET A 157 -6.22 24.37 -5.07
C MET A 157 -5.25 25.54 -4.86
N ALA A 158 -3.95 25.27 -4.68
CA ALA A 158 -2.92 26.29 -4.46
C ALA A 158 -2.83 27.32 -5.62
N THR A 159 -3.07 26.86 -6.87
CA THR A 159 -3.02 27.70 -8.08
C THR A 159 -4.39 28.18 -8.57
N ARG A 160 -5.47 27.92 -7.82
CA ARG A 160 -6.88 28.21 -8.19
C ARG A 160 -7.31 27.56 -9.51
N ARG A 161 -6.64 26.50 -9.93
CA ARG A 161 -7.01 25.70 -11.11
C ARG A 161 -7.99 24.60 -10.71
N HIS A 162 -9.22 24.97 -10.41
CA HIS A 162 -10.24 24.05 -9.88
C HIS A 162 -10.50 22.84 -10.79
N GLY A 163 -10.36 23.00 -12.13
CA GLY A 163 -10.42 21.87 -13.05
C GLY A 163 -9.38 20.78 -12.76
N LEU A 164 -8.17 21.17 -12.36
CA LEU A 164 -7.11 20.21 -11.96
C LEU A 164 -7.48 19.50 -10.65
N THR A 165 -8.09 20.22 -9.70
CA THR A 165 -8.59 19.63 -8.45
C THR A 165 -9.71 18.62 -8.72
N LEU A 166 -10.70 19.00 -9.55
CA LEU A 166 -11.82 18.12 -9.92
C LEU A 166 -11.36 16.88 -10.67
N ALA A 167 -10.43 17.02 -11.61
CA ALA A 167 -9.83 15.87 -12.31
C ALA A 167 -9.09 14.94 -11.34
N GLY A 168 -8.32 15.50 -10.39
CA GLY A 168 -7.67 14.71 -9.34
C GLY A 168 -8.67 13.97 -8.44
N LEU A 169 -9.77 14.63 -8.05
CA LEU A 169 -10.84 14.00 -7.25
C LEU A 169 -11.52 12.87 -8.03
N LEU A 170 -11.84 13.08 -9.30
CA LEU A 170 -12.44 12.04 -10.16
C LEU A 170 -11.51 10.83 -10.29
N LEU A 171 -10.25 11.05 -10.67
CA LEU A 171 -9.27 9.97 -10.82
C LEU A 171 -9.04 9.22 -9.51
N SER A 172 -8.91 9.96 -8.39
CA SER A 172 -8.74 9.34 -7.08
C SER A 172 -9.96 8.52 -6.67
N SER A 173 -11.16 9.01 -6.92
CA SER A 173 -12.41 8.30 -6.62
C SER A 173 -12.53 6.98 -7.39
N LEU A 174 -12.03 6.93 -8.63
CA LEU A 174 -12.07 5.74 -9.50
C LEU A 174 -10.90 4.76 -9.30
N ILE A 175 -9.79 5.20 -8.65
CA ILE A 175 -8.61 4.36 -8.41
C ILE A 175 -8.44 4.06 -6.92
N TYR A 176 -8.53 5.09 -6.06
CA TYR A 176 -8.28 4.95 -4.62
C TYR A 176 -9.09 6.00 -3.83
N PRO A 177 -10.36 5.68 -3.48
CA PRO A 177 -11.35 6.68 -3.05
C PRO A 177 -11.10 7.32 -1.67
N ALA A 178 -10.44 6.64 -0.73
CA ALA A 178 -10.29 7.18 0.63
C ALA A 178 -9.58 8.55 0.69
N PRO A 179 -8.44 8.80 0.01
CA PRO A 179 -7.84 10.13 -0.05
C PRO A 179 -8.73 11.17 -0.76
N ALA A 180 -9.58 10.75 -1.71
CA ALA A 180 -10.50 11.67 -2.39
C ALA A 180 -11.49 12.31 -1.41
N ILE A 181 -12.01 11.54 -0.44
CA ILE A 181 -12.94 12.03 0.59
C ILE A 181 -12.26 13.10 1.45
N THR A 182 -11.04 12.84 1.90
CA THR A 182 -10.27 13.83 2.68
C THR A 182 -9.95 15.08 1.87
N CYS A 183 -9.54 14.91 0.60
CA CYS A 183 -9.27 16.04 -0.29
C CYS A 183 -10.53 16.81 -0.66
N LEU A 184 -11.70 16.17 -0.73
CA LEU A 184 -13.00 16.85 -0.88
C LEU A 184 -13.28 17.75 0.33
N GLY A 185 -13.03 17.27 1.55
CA GLY A 185 -13.14 18.09 2.77
C GLY A 185 -12.18 19.29 2.76
N ILE A 186 -10.93 19.11 2.32
CA ILE A 186 -9.97 20.20 2.14
C ILE A 186 -10.48 21.21 1.10
N PHE A 187 -11.02 20.72 -0.02
CA PHE A 187 -11.56 21.55 -1.08
C PHE A 187 -12.78 22.34 -0.61
N ALA A 188 -13.66 21.74 0.20
CA ALA A 188 -14.78 22.45 0.83
C ALA A 188 -14.30 23.59 1.72
N LEU A 189 -13.34 23.32 2.63
CA LEU A 189 -12.74 24.35 3.49
C LEU A 189 -12.05 25.45 2.68
N HIS A 190 -11.41 25.11 1.54
CA HIS A 190 -10.73 26.04 0.66
C HIS A 190 -11.69 26.98 -0.10
N LEU A 191 -12.88 26.51 -0.44
CA LEU A 191 -13.89 27.28 -1.18
C LEU A 191 -14.76 28.16 -0.28
N MET A 192 -14.76 27.94 1.05
CA MET A 192 -15.50 28.76 2.01
C MET A 192 -14.87 30.14 2.15
N ASP A 193 -15.69 31.18 2.15
CA ASP A 193 -15.29 32.51 2.61
C ASP A 193 -15.41 32.55 4.14
N TRP A 194 -14.26 32.59 4.83
CA TRP A 194 -14.19 32.58 6.30
C TRP A 194 -14.45 33.92 6.95
N ARG A 195 -14.86 34.94 6.15
CA ARG A 195 -15.32 36.20 6.69
C ARG A 195 -16.77 36.08 7.17
N TRP A 196 -17.06 36.61 8.34
CA TRP A 196 -18.43 36.62 8.87
C TRP A 196 -19.34 37.62 8.13
N PRO A 197 -20.57 37.24 7.71
CA PRO A 197 -21.15 35.89 7.74
C PRO A 197 -20.49 34.96 6.72
N TRP A 198 -20.29 33.70 7.11
CA TRP A 198 -19.71 32.68 6.23
C TRP A 198 -20.57 32.51 4.99
N THR A 199 -19.99 32.74 3.82
CA THR A 199 -20.70 32.62 2.56
C THR A 199 -20.02 31.65 1.62
N LEU A 200 -20.83 30.95 0.85
CA LEU A 200 -20.37 30.05 -0.22
C LEU A 200 -20.98 30.56 -1.54
N ARG A 201 -20.13 30.95 -2.48
CA ARG A 201 -20.58 31.38 -3.79
C ARG A 201 -21.26 30.25 -4.54
N TRP A 202 -22.31 30.50 -5.33
CA TRP A 202 -23.05 29.48 -6.04
C TRP A 202 -22.16 28.58 -6.93
N ARG A 203 -21.13 29.15 -7.58
CA ARG A 203 -20.12 28.40 -8.37
C ARG A 203 -19.34 27.42 -7.50
N SER A 204 -19.00 27.81 -6.28
CA SER A 204 -18.34 26.91 -5.32
C SER A 204 -19.28 25.80 -4.86
N VAL A 205 -20.57 26.09 -4.67
CA VAL A 205 -21.61 25.09 -4.38
C VAL A 205 -21.70 24.07 -5.52
N ALA A 206 -21.76 24.54 -6.77
CA ALA A 206 -21.84 23.67 -7.94
C ALA A 206 -20.59 22.76 -8.08
N MET A 207 -19.38 23.30 -7.85
CA MET A 207 -18.15 22.51 -7.87
C MET A 207 -18.12 21.48 -6.74
N LEU A 208 -18.56 21.83 -5.53
CA LEU A 208 -18.63 20.90 -4.41
C LEU A 208 -19.69 19.80 -4.64
N ALA A 209 -20.85 20.18 -5.20
CA ALA A 209 -21.89 19.22 -5.55
C ALA A 209 -21.38 18.22 -6.60
N LEU A 210 -20.72 18.68 -7.67
CA LEU A 210 -20.13 17.82 -8.69
C LEU A 210 -19.08 16.88 -8.08
N ALA A 211 -18.15 17.40 -7.29
CA ALA A 211 -17.12 16.63 -6.62
C ALA A 211 -17.72 15.62 -5.62
N GLY A 212 -18.70 16.06 -4.82
CA GLY A 212 -19.41 15.23 -3.85
C GLY A 212 -20.17 14.09 -4.53
N VAL A 213 -20.93 14.37 -5.58
CA VAL A 213 -21.63 13.34 -6.38
C VAL A 213 -20.65 12.32 -6.95
N THR A 214 -19.52 12.79 -7.49
CA THR A 214 -18.48 11.89 -8.04
C THR A 214 -17.93 10.93 -6.98
N VAL A 215 -17.58 11.46 -5.80
CA VAL A 215 -17.01 10.66 -4.69
C VAL A 215 -18.06 9.69 -4.14
N VAL A 216 -19.30 10.15 -3.91
CA VAL A 216 -20.39 9.31 -3.39
C VAL A 216 -20.77 8.22 -4.39
N ALA A 217 -20.98 8.57 -5.66
CA ALA A 217 -21.32 7.59 -6.70
C ALA A 217 -20.25 6.51 -6.85
N SER A 218 -18.98 6.89 -6.81
CA SER A 218 -17.86 5.94 -6.83
C SER A 218 -17.87 5.02 -5.60
N GLY A 219 -18.08 5.58 -4.40
CA GLY A 219 -18.16 4.80 -3.16
C GLY A 219 -19.32 3.80 -3.17
N LEU A 220 -20.50 4.21 -3.66
CA LEU A 220 -21.67 3.33 -3.82
C LEU A 220 -21.41 2.21 -4.84
N PHE A 221 -20.76 2.55 -5.96
CA PHE A 221 -20.37 1.56 -6.96
C PHE A 221 -19.43 0.50 -6.39
N PHE A 222 -18.41 0.90 -5.62
CA PHE A 222 -17.52 -0.03 -4.92
C PHE A 222 -18.27 -0.92 -3.94
N LYS A 223 -19.14 -0.32 -3.13
CA LYS A 223 -19.93 -1.06 -2.14
C LYS A 223 -20.85 -2.08 -2.82
N ALA A 224 -21.51 -1.71 -3.92
CA ALA A 224 -22.36 -2.60 -4.69
C ALA A 224 -21.56 -3.78 -5.27
N GLY A 225 -20.36 -3.54 -5.81
CA GLY A 225 -19.49 -4.58 -6.35
C GLY A 225 -19.01 -5.61 -5.32
N LEU A 226 -19.00 -5.27 -4.03
CA LEU A 226 -18.58 -6.15 -2.94
C LEU A 226 -19.75 -6.69 -2.10
N ALA A 227 -21.00 -6.44 -2.48
CA ALA A 227 -22.19 -6.82 -1.71
C ALA A 227 -22.31 -8.33 -1.47
N ASP A 228 -21.90 -9.14 -2.44
CA ASP A 228 -21.94 -10.60 -2.37
C ASP A 228 -21.02 -11.18 -1.28
N TRP A 229 -20.02 -10.43 -0.82
CA TRP A 229 -19.09 -10.85 0.23
C TRP A 229 -19.61 -10.58 1.65
N GLY A 230 -20.85 -10.11 1.76
CA GLY A 230 -21.53 -9.83 3.02
C GLY A 230 -21.11 -8.50 3.65
N PRO A 231 -21.67 -8.20 4.84
CA PRO A 231 -21.33 -6.97 5.56
C PRO A 231 -19.89 -7.00 6.03
N THR A 232 -19.32 -5.79 6.23
CA THR A 232 -18.01 -5.64 6.85
C THR A 232 -18.05 -5.98 8.34
N LEU A 233 -16.89 -6.38 8.89
CA LEU A 233 -16.73 -6.63 10.32
C LEU A 233 -16.90 -5.32 11.11
N LEU A 234 -17.46 -5.45 12.31
CA LEU A 234 -17.43 -4.39 13.32
C LEU A 234 -16.10 -4.45 14.11
N LEU A 235 -15.69 -3.32 14.69
CA LEU A 235 -14.46 -3.25 15.47
C LEU A 235 -14.43 -4.26 16.65
N GLN A 236 -15.57 -4.50 17.29
CA GLN A 236 -15.68 -5.48 18.37
C GLN A 236 -15.41 -6.90 17.89
N GLU A 237 -15.92 -7.25 16.71
CA GLU A 237 -15.70 -8.57 16.10
C GLU A 237 -14.24 -8.73 15.64
N ALA A 238 -13.64 -7.66 15.13
CA ALA A 238 -12.26 -7.63 14.68
C ALA A 238 -11.25 -8.01 15.78
N ARG A 239 -11.57 -7.73 17.05
CA ARG A 239 -10.75 -8.13 18.19
C ARG A 239 -10.66 -9.65 18.41
N ASN A 240 -11.59 -10.41 17.82
CA ASN A 240 -11.64 -11.87 17.91
C ASN A 240 -11.05 -12.55 16.65
N VAL A 241 -10.62 -11.76 15.67
CA VAL A 241 -10.03 -12.28 14.43
C VAL A 241 -8.50 -12.31 14.55
N PRO A 242 -7.85 -13.47 14.51
CA PRO A 242 -6.40 -13.59 14.74
C PRO A 242 -5.56 -12.63 13.88
N SER A 243 -5.80 -12.56 12.58
CA SER A 243 -5.06 -11.69 11.67
C SER A 243 -5.22 -10.18 11.93
N LEU A 244 -6.23 -9.76 12.70
CA LEU A 244 -6.44 -8.38 13.16
C LEU A 244 -5.97 -8.15 14.60
N ALA A 245 -6.19 -9.13 15.48
CA ALA A 245 -5.96 -9.04 16.92
C ALA A 245 -4.55 -9.44 17.35
N THR A 246 -3.79 -10.13 16.50
CA THR A 246 -2.40 -10.50 16.77
C THR A 246 -1.46 -9.42 16.24
N PHE A 247 -0.46 -9.03 17.04
CA PHE A 247 0.49 -7.96 16.68
C PHE A 247 1.19 -8.22 15.33
N ASP A 248 1.59 -9.45 15.06
CA ASP A 248 2.25 -9.85 13.82
C ASP A 248 1.26 -10.29 12.72
N GLY A 249 -0.03 -10.15 12.97
CA GLY A 249 -1.08 -10.47 12.00
C GLY A 249 -0.99 -9.61 10.73
N ARG A 250 -1.29 -10.22 9.57
CA ARG A 250 -1.20 -9.55 8.26
C ARG A 250 -1.99 -8.23 8.18
N SER A 251 -3.11 -8.16 8.88
CA SER A 251 -4.01 -6.99 8.94
C SER A 251 -4.07 -6.34 10.32
N SER A 252 -3.08 -6.58 11.17
CA SER A 252 -3.08 -6.18 12.58
C SER A 252 -3.50 -4.73 12.81
N ILE A 253 -4.40 -4.56 13.79
CA ILE A 253 -4.87 -3.26 14.29
C ILE A 253 -4.38 -2.97 15.71
N VAL A 254 -3.67 -3.92 16.31
CA VAL A 254 -3.16 -3.81 17.69
C VAL A 254 -1.66 -3.53 17.72
N GLY A 255 -1.24 -2.87 18.78
CA GLY A 255 0.17 -2.70 19.12
C GLY A 255 0.72 -3.90 19.92
N ARG A 256 1.98 -3.82 20.32
CA ARG A 256 2.63 -4.85 21.16
C ARG A 256 1.94 -5.08 22.50
N SER A 257 1.27 -4.05 23.05
CA SER A 257 0.48 -4.15 24.29
C SER A 257 -0.85 -4.88 24.14
N GLY A 258 -1.25 -5.23 22.91
CA GLY A 258 -2.58 -5.76 22.60
C GLY A 258 -3.66 -4.69 22.43
N ASP A 259 -3.35 -3.42 22.71
CA ASP A 259 -4.30 -2.32 22.56
C ASP A 259 -4.42 -1.87 21.11
N VAL A 260 -5.62 -1.40 20.72
CA VAL A 260 -5.84 -0.85 19.39
C VAL A 260 -4.97 0.39 19.16
N ALA A 261 -4.18 0.35 18.10
CA ALA A 261 -3.12 1.32 17.81
C ALA A 261 -3.63 2.57 17.08
N TRP A 262 -4.54 3.32 17.70
CA TRP A 262 -5.23 4.47 17.10
C TRP A 262 -4.32 5.61 16.64
N LEU A 263 -3.18 5.80 17.27
CA LEU A 263 -2.27 6.88 16.90
C LEU A 263 -1.22 6.44 15.88
N CYS A 264 -0.71 5.21 16.02
CA CYS A 264 0.42 4.76 15.25
C CYS A 264 0.28 3.30 14.78
N SER A 265 -0.32 3.12 13.64
CA SER A 265 -0.45 1.86 12.90
C SER A 265 -0.70 2.15 11.44
N ALA A 266 -0.13 1.37 10.55
CA ALA A 266 -0.38 1.49 9.10
C ALA A 266 -1.84 1.17 8.69
N ARG A 267 -2.62 0.51 9.56
CA ARG A 267 -3.99 0.08 9.29
C ARG A 267 -5.04 0.98 9.93
N ILE A 268 -4.86 1.33 11.20
CA ILE A 268 -5.85 2.05 11.98
C ILE A 268 -5.35 3.38 12.55
N GLY A 269 -4.03 3.65 12.51
CA GLY A 269 -3.42 4.82 13.13
C GLY A 269 -3.71 6.13 12.40
N PHE A 270 -3.85 7.22 13.15
CA PHE A 270 -4.05 8.57 12.63
C PHE A 270 -2.78 9.13 11.95
N LEU A 271 -1.61 8.97 12.60
CA LEU A 271 -0.35 9.51 12.11
C LEU A 271 0.22 8.65 10.98
N PRO A 272 0.82 9.25 9.94
CA PRO A 272 1.52 8.49 8.93
C PRO A 272 2.71 7.75 9.55
N ALA A 273 2.86 6.47 9.20
CA ALA A 273 3.96 5.64 9.65
C ALA A 273 5.22 5.90 8.78
N ILE A 274 5.76 7.12 8.84
CA ILE A 274 7.02 7.52 8.19
C ILE A 274 8.15 6.66 8.77
N VAL A 275 8.16 6.55 10.10
CA VAL A 275 8.99 5.60 10.83
C VAL A 275 8.07 4.50 11.36
N ASN A 276 8.44 3.24 11.15
CA ASN A 276 7.67 2.10 11.66
C ASN A 276 7.40 2.23 13.15
N CYS A 277 6.14 2.25 13.53
CA CYS A 277 5.66 2.43 14.88
C CYS A 277 4.73 1.28 15.25
N GLN A 278 4.85 0.78 16.46
CA GLN A 278 4.26 -0.48 16.92
C GLN A 278 3.22 -0.28 18.02
N GLY A 279 2.41 0.75 17.91
CA GLY A 279 1.34 1.03 18.86
C GLY A 279 1.44 2.40 19.52
N ASN A 280 0.48 2.70 20.41
CA ASN A 280 0.34 4.03 21.01
C ASN A 280 1.48 4.40 22.01
N GLY A 281 2.12 3.41 22.61
CA GLY A 281 3.25 3.60 23.55
C GLY A 281 4.63 3.61 22.89
N ASP A 282 4.71 3.50 21.55
CA ASP A 282 6.00 3.49 20.86
C ASP A 282 6.59 4.92 20.79
N PRO A 283 7.84 5.15 21.25
CA PRO A 283 8.48 6.48 21.20
C PRO A 283 8.60 7.03 19.78
N ARG A 284 8.59 6.20 18.75
CA ARG A 284 8.55 6.59 17.33
C ARG A 284 7.28 7.35 16.95
N LEU A 285 6.23 7.29 17.77
CA LEU A 285 5.05 8.13 17.68
C LEU A 285 5.41 9.62 17.65
N ILE A 286 6.29 10.04 18.57
CA ILE A 286 6.76 11.44 18.67
C ILE A 286 7.46 11.85 17.36
N LEU A 287 8.31 10.98 16.84
CA LEU A 287 9.02 11.26 15.58
C LEU A 287 8.04 11.37 14.39
N ASN A 288 7.05 10.49 14.30
CA ASN A 288 6.02 10.59 13.28
C ASN A 288 5.20 11.90 13.39
N ALA A 289 4.88 12.33 14.62
CA ALA A 289 4.21 13.62 14.85
C ALA A 289 5.12 14.81 14.47
N LEU A 290 6.41 14.77 14.80
CA LEU A 290 7.42 15.78 14.43
C LEU A 290 7.61 15.90 12.93
N LEU A 291 7.47 14.82 12.17
CA LEU A 291 7.65 14.80 10.72
C LEU A 291 6.35 15.11 9.95
N SER A 292 5.19 15.09 10.59
CA SER A 292 3.89 15.25 9.90
C SER A 292 3.00 16.36 10.48
N VAL A 293 2.51 16.23 11.69
CA VAL A 293 1.48 17.12 12.25
C VAL A 293 2.06 18.39 12.86
N LEU A 294 3.11 18.26 13.68
CA LEU A 294 3.69 19.42 14.39
C LEU A 294 4.25 20.51 13.46
N PRO A 295 4.87 20.21 12.31
CA PRO A 295 5.27 21.24 11.35
C PRO A 295 4.09 22.03 10.77
N ILE A 296 2.94 21.38 10.53
CA ILE A 296 1.73 22.05 10.07
C ILE A 296 1.25 23.06 11.14
N ILE A 297 1.18 22.62 12.40
CA ILE A 297 0.76 23.45 13.52
C ILE A 297 1.75 24.62 13.69
N ALA A 298 3.04 24.37 13.69
CA ALA A 298 4.07 25.40 13.83
C ALA A 298 3.98 26.47 12.74
N LEU A 299 3.81 26.06 11.49
CA LEU A 299 3.64 26.99 10.36
C LEU A 299 2.31 27.74 10.43
N TRP A 300 1.24 27.09 10.87
CA TRP A 300 -0.06 27.75 11.05
C TRP A 300 0.01 28.88 12.09
N ILE A 301 0.69 28.63 13.22
CA ILE A 301 0.85 29.64 14.28
C ILE A 301 1.78 30.77 13.82
N THR A 302 2.92 30.45 13.17
CA THR A 302 3.95 31.42 12.80
C THR A 302 3.72 32.07 11.44
N GLY A 303 3.01 31.43 10.54
CA GLY A 303 2.86 31.83 9.14
C GLY A 303 1.83 32.94 8.89
N ARG A 304 0.94 33.26 9.85
CA ARG A 304 -0.12 34.27 9.70
C ARG A 304 0.38 35.68 9.35
N ARG A 305 1.68 35.95 9.49
CA ARG A 305 2.27 37.31 9.36
C ARG A 305 3.06 37.56 8.06
N ARG A 306 3.10 36.64 7.07
CA ARG A 306 4.09 36.71 5.96
C ARG A 306 3.51 36.62 4.53
N HIS A 307 2.25 37.00 4.31
CA HIS A 307 1.54 36.69 3.05
C HIS A 307 1.77 37.62 1.85
N ASP A 308 2.56 38.70 1.96
CA ASP A 308 2.46 39.83 1.03
C ASP A 308 3.26 39.71 -0.30
N GLN A 309 4.08 38.70 -0.52
CA GLN A 309 5.03 38.67 -1.65
C GLN A 309 4.78 37.64 -2.76
N ASN A 310 3.94 36.61 -2.55
CA ASN A 310 3.64 35.60 -3.56
C ASN A 310 2.13 35.45 -3.76
N PRO A 311 1.60 35.71 -4.99
CA PRO A 311 0.16 35.65 -5.24
C PRO A 311 -0.47 34.28 -4.98
N ASN A 312 0.32 33.19 -5.12
CA ASN A 312 -0.15 31.83 -4.83
C ASN A 312 -0.04 31.50 -3.33
N ALA A 313 0.77 32.21 -2.56
CA ALA A 313 0.96 31.92 -1.14
C ALA A 313 -0.34 32.11 -0.35
N ALA A 314 -1.12 33.16 -0.65
CA ALA A 314 -2.39 33.41 0.01
C ALA A 314 -3.39 32.25 -0.12
N THR A 315 -3.33 31.50 -1.21
CA THR A 315 -4.20 30.32 -1.46
C THR A 315 -3.56 29.00 -1.01
N ALA A 316 -2.23 28.91 -1.03
CA ALA A 316 -1.52 27.69 -0.67
C ALA A 316 -1.42 27.49 0.85
N TRP A 317 -1.05 28.54 1.62
CA TRP A 317 -0.84 28.41 3.06
C TRP A 317 -2.03 27.86 3.86
N PRO A 318 -3.30 28.26 3.58
CA PRO A 318 -4.46 27.69 4.28
C PRO A 318 -4.63 26.18 4.05
N LEU A 319 -4.06 25.60 2.99
CA LEU A 319 -4.16 24.17 2.73
C LEU A 319 -3.48 23.31 3.81
N LEU A 320 -2.48 23.86 4.53
CA LEU A 320 -1.82 23.15 5.62
C LEU A 320 -2.79 22.86 6.78
N PRO A 321 -3.40 23.87 7.46
CA PRO A 321 -4.37 23.60 8.51
C PRO A 321 -5.61 22.87 7.98
N TYR A 322 -6.07 23.15 6.76
CA TYR A 322 -7.22 22.44 6.18
C TYR A 322 -6.94 20.94 5.99
N SER A 323 -5.70 20.58 5.61
CA SER A 323 -5.29 19.18 5.53
C SER A 323 -5.37 18.48 6.89
N LEU A 324 -4.94 19.14 7.96
CA LEU A 324 -5.01 18.56 9.31
C LEU A 324 -6.45 18.42 9.79
N ILE A 325 -7.27 19.48 9.63
CA ILE A 325 -8.68 19.51 10.06
C ILE A 325 -9.48 18.44 9.31
N SER A 326 -9.38 18.41 7.98
CA SER A 326 -10.10 17.44 7.17
C SER A 326 -9.65 16.00 7.45
N SER A 327 -8.33 15.78 7.61
CA SER A 327 -7.81 14.46 7.98
C SER A 327 -8.33 14.01 9.34
N LEU A 328 -8.39 14.89 10.33
CA LEU A 328 -8.92 14.57 11.66
C LEU A 328 -10.40 14.22 11.61
N ILE A 329 -11.21 15.03 10.92
CA ILE A 329 -12.66 14.78 10.79
C ILE A 329 -12.91 13.44 10.06
N CYS A 330 -12.32 13.25 8.87
CA CYS A 330 -12.55 12.05 8.07
C CYS A 330 -12.03 10.79 8.76
N TYR A 331 -10.88 10.87 9.43
CA TYR A 331 -10.34 9.79 10.24
C TYR A 331 -11.28 9.42 11.40
N SER A 332 -11.75 10.42 12.17
CA SER A 332 -12.63 10.18 13.31
C SER A 332 -13.95 9.54 12.88
N LEU A 333 -14.55 10.02 11.79
CA LEU A 333 -15.76 9.43 11.22
C LEU A 333 -15.51 7.99 10.74
N ALA A 334 -14.40 7.73 10.06
CA ALA A 334 -14.04 6.38 9.63
C ALA A 334 -13.73 5.45 10.81
N ALA A 335 -13.14 5.95 11.90
CA ALA A 335 -12.86 5.19 13.10
C ALA A 335 -14.12 4.80 13.87
N LEU A 336 -15.13 5.68 13.92
CA LEU A 336 -16.42 5.41 14.56
C LEU A 336 -17.17 4.25 13.88
N VAL A 337 -17.03 4.12 12.55
CA VAL A 337 -17.66 3.07 11.75
C VAL A 337 -16.63 2.14 11.14
N ALA A 338 -15.58 1.83 11.90
CA ALA A 338 -14.42 1.07 11.44
C ALA A 338 -14.81 -0.15 10.60
N PHE A 339 -14.09 -0.31 9.50
CA PHE A 339 -14.22 -1.26 8.38
C PHE A 339 -15.42 -1.05 7.45
N THR A 340 -16.50 -0.36 7.83
CA THR A 340 -17.60 -0.03 6.90
C THR A 340 -17.13 0.86 5.74
N PHE A 341 -16.25 1.81 6.04
CA PHE A 341 -15.55 2.65 5.06
C PHE A 341 -14.08 2.26 4.90
N HIS A 342 -13.78 0.97 4.96
CA HIS A 342 -12.42 0.46 4.91
C HIS A 342 -11.59 0.88 6.15
N LEU A 343 -10.29 1.07 6.01
CA LEU A 343 -9.35 1.34 7.10
C LEU A 343 -9.29 2.83 7.46
N PRO A 344 -9.50 3.23 8.74
CA PRO A 344 -9.43 4.63 9.17
C PRO A 344 -8.15 5.36 8.76
N ALA A 345 -6.99 4.70 8.85
CA ALA A 345 -5.69 5.26 8.47
C ALA A 345 -5.64 5.81 7.03
N ARG A 346 -6.47 5.29 6.12
CA ARG A 346 -6.49 5.71 4.71
C ARG A 346 -7.04 7.11 4.50
N TYR A 347 -7.77 7.64 5.49
CA TYR A 347 -8.35 8.98 5.46
C TYR A 347 -7.44 10.07 6.03
N SER A 348 -6.39 9.73 6.77
CA SER A 348 -5.46 10.71 7.33
C SER A 348 -4.05 10.58 6.77
N GLN A 349 -3.49 9.37 6.81
CA GLN A 349 -2.07 9.13 6.57
C GLN A 349 -1.56 9.61 5.20
N PRO A 350 -2.21 9.35 4.05
CA PRO A 350 -1.67 9.77 2.75
C PRO A 350 -1.58 11.30 2.61
N VAL A 351 -2.59 12.02 3.11
CA VAL A 351 -2.63 13.48 3.06
C VAL A 351 -1.63 14.08 4.04
N LEU A 352 -1.56 13.58 5.27
CA LEU A 352 -0.61 14.05 6.29
C LEU A 352 0.84 13.70 5.94
N LEU A 353 1.08 12.59 5.23
CA LEU A 353 2.40 12.26 4.70
C LEU A 353 2.90 13.35 3.76
N VAL A 354 2.09 13.76 2.78
CA VAL A 354 2.45 14.76 1.77
C VAL A 354 2.54 16.15 2.38
N MET A 355 1.47 16.61 3.05
CA MET A 355 1.38 17.99 3.54
C MET A 355 2.23 18.23 4.79
N GLY A 356 2.38 17.22 5.65
CA GLY A 356 3.27 17.28 6.82
C GLY A 356 4.74 17.35 6.41
N SER A 357 5.17 16.49 5.48
CA SER A 357 6.54 16.52 4.96
C SER A 357 6.83 17.80 4.19
N LEU A 358 5.85 18.36 3.47
CA LEU A 358 5.94 19.69 2.86
C LEU A 358 6.19 20.76 3.94
N ALA A 359 5.38 20.77 4.99
CA ALA A 359 5.50 21.72 6.09
C ALA A 359 6.85 21.58 6.81
N PHE A 360 7.30 20.36 7.07
CA PHE A 360 8.60 20.07 7.65
C PHE A 360 9.74 20.62 6.79
N GLY A 361 9.71 20.38 5.49
CA GLY A 361 10.73 20.86 4.56
C GLY A 361 10.74 22.40 4.44
N LEU A 362 9.57 23.06 4.51
CA LEU A 362 9.48 24.53 4.54
C LEU A 362 10.11 25.13 5.80
N LEU A 363 9.90 24.50 6.97
CA LEU A 363 10.52 24.93 8.23
C LEU A 363 12.04 24.71 8.22
N THR A 364 12.49 23.50 7.89
CA THR A 364 13.91 23.14 7.89
C THR A 364 14.67 23.93 6.83
N GLY A 365 14.11 24.14 5.64
CA GLY A 365 14.69 24.98 4.61
C GLY A 365 14.85 26.44 5.05
N GLY A 366 13.90 26.97 5.82
CA GLY A 366 14.00 28.32 6.40
C GLY A 366 15.07 28.46 7.50
N TRP A 367 15.28 27.42 8.29
CA TRP A 367 16.38 27.39 9.27
C TRP A 367 17.73 27.19 8.57
N TRP A 368 17.78 26.33 7.56
CA TRP A 368 18.95 26.09 6.74
C TRP A 368 19.48 27.38 6.09
N SER A 369 18.63 28.14 5.40
CA SER A 369 19.09 29.37 4.73
C SER A 369 19.71 30.36 5.72
N ARG A 370 19.05 30.60 6.86
CA ARG A 370 19.55 31.50 7.91
C ARG A 370 20.86 31.02 8.54
N GLY A 371 20.96 29.69 8.77
CA GLY A 371 22.18 29.07 9.32
C GLY A 371 23.36 29.18 8.33
N MET A 372 23.11 28.89 7.06
CA MET A 372 24.13 28.96 6.00
C MET A 372 24.62 30.39 5.77
N ASP A 373 23.76 31.40 5.85
CA ASP A 373 24.15 32.81 5.72
C ASP A 373 25.04 33.29 6.89
N ARG A 374 24.79 32.77 8.10
CA ARG A 374 25.65 33.04 9.27
C ARG A 374 27.01 32.36 9.11
N LEU A 375 27.02 31.07 8.76
CA LEU A 375 28.25 30.28 8.58
C LEU A 375 29.11 30.79 7.42
N ALA A 376 28.49 31.30 6.37
CA ALA A 376 29.20 31.87 5.23
C ALA A 376 30.12 33.05 5.63
N ARG A 377 29.69 33.84 6.65
CA ARG A 377 30.42 35.00 7.14
C ARG A 377 31.49 34.67 8.14
N SER A 378 31.34 33.60 8.93
CA SER A 378 32.24 33.33 10.07
C SER A 378 33.08 32.07 9.91
N ARG A 379 32.59 31.02 9.23
CA ARG A 379 33.24 29.69 9.16
C ARG A 379 33.00 28.99 7.82
N PRO A 380 33.69 29.35 6.73
CA PRO A 380 33.42 28.79 5.40
C PRO A 380 33.66 27.28 5.31
N MET A 381 34.69 26.74 6.01
CA MET A 381 34.94 25.29 6.03
C MET A 381 33.82 24.51 6.72
N ALA A 382 33.30 25.02 7.85
CA ALA A 382 32.16 24.40 8.53
C ALA A 382 30.91 24.41 7.63
N ARG A 383 30.69 25.49 6.87
CA ARG A 383 29.62 25.55 5.87
C ARG A 383 29.74 24.46 4.81
N MET A 384 30.94 24.28 4.23
CA MET A 384 31.19 23.23 3.24
C MET A 384 30.95 21.82 3.83
N ALA A 385 31.45 21.55 5.03
CA ALA A 385 31.24 20.27 5.69
C ALA A 385 29.74 19.98 5.93
N ILE A 386 28.97 20.96 6.39
CA ILE A 386 27.51 20.79 6.61
C ILE A 386 26.77 20.58 5.29
N ILE A 387 27.12 21.28 4.23
CA ILE A 387 26.53 21.07 2.88
C ILE A 387 26.83 19.65 2.39
N THR A 388 28.06 19.18 2.57
CA THR A 388 28.47 17.81 2.17
C THR A 388 27.69 16.76 2.98
N ILE A 389 27.58 16.90 4.28
CA ILE A 389 26.81 15.98 5.14
C ILE A 389 25.33 15.97 4.72
N ALA A 390 24.72 17.14 4.50
CA ALA A 390 23.33 17.21 4.06
C ALA A 390 23.12 16.58 2.67
N ALA A 391 24.05 16.76 1.75
CA ALA A 391 24.02 16.10 0.45
C ALA A 391 24.13 14.58 0.59
N LEU A 392 25.04 14.08 1.43
CA LEU A 392 25.19 12.65 1.70
C LEU A 392 23.94 12.05 2.32
N ILE A 393 23.31 12.73 3.28
CA ILE A 393 22.03 12.30 3.88
C ILE A 393 20.93 12.25 2.82
N GLY A 394 20.84 13.28 1.97
CA GLY A 394 19.90 13.31 0.86
C GLY A 394 20.12 12.15 -0.12
N ILE A 395 21.36 11.92 -0.55
CA ILE A 395 21.72 10.81 -1.43
C ILE A 395 21.35 9.46 -0.75
N ALA A 396 21.70 9.25 0.51
CA ALA A 396 21.37 8.02 1.24
C ALA A 396 19.85 7.79 1.30
N ALA A 397 19.07 8.82 1.61
CA ALA A 397 17.61 8.73 1.67
C ALA A 397 17.00 8.31 0.32
N PHE A 398 17.53 8.76 -0.81
CA PHE A 398 17.00 8.40 -2.13
C PHE A 398 17.62 7.10 -2.70
N ALA A 399 18.79 6.69 -2.21
CA ALA A 399 19.41 5.41 -2.54
C ALA A 399 18.79 4.22 -1.80
N THR A 400 18.09 4.45 -0.69
CA THR A 400 17.49 3.39 0.14
C THR A 400 15.97 3.53 0.28
N PRO A 401 15.21 3.60 -0.82
CA PRO A 401 13.76 3.68 -0.76
C PRO A 401 13.16 2.39 -0.20
N LYS A 402 12.00 2.49 0.47
CA LYS A 402 11.30 1.33 1.05
C LYS A 402 10.42 0.67 0.00
N MET A 403 10.91 -0.35 -0.66
CA MET A 403 10.24 -0.94 -1.83
C MET A 403 9.31 -2.12 -1.50
N ARG A 404 9.52 -2.82 -0.39
CA ARG A 404 8.77 -4.05 -0.04
C ARG A 404 8.55 -4.99 -1.23
N LEU A 405 9.65 -5.35 -1.89
CA LEU A 405 9.63 -6.39 -2.90
C LEU A 405 9.74 -7.76 -2.23
N VAL A 406 8.90 -8.69 -2.64
CA VAL A 406 8.88 -10.06 -2.17
C VAL A 406 9.51 -10.95 -3.23
N ARG A 407 10.36 -11.86 -2.77
CA ARG A 407 10.98 -12.93 -3.55
C ARG A 407 10.57 -14.25 -2.92
N PRO A 408 10.26 -15.28 -3.70
CA PRO A 408 10.04 -16.60 -3.12
C PRO A 408 11.34 -17.10 -2.47
N ALA A 409 11.21 -17.81 -1.37
CA ALA A 409 12.33 -18.50 -0.73
C ALA A 409 12.86 -19.60 -1.66
N SER A 410 11.95 -20.25 -2.40
CA SER A 410 12.24 -21.35 -3.31
C SER A 410 11.77 -21.05 -4.74
N SER A 411 12.64 -20.48 -5.56
CA SER A 411 12.33 -20.18 -6.97
C SER A 411 12.05 -21.44 -7.80
N ASP A 412 12.61 -22.57 -7.46
CA ASP A 412 12.39 -23.89 -8.05
C ASP A 412 10.97 -24.41 -7.75
N LEU A 413 10.42 -24.15 -6.56
CA LEU A 413 9.03 -24.44 -6.23
C LEU A 413 8.08 -23.68 -7.14
N VAL A 414 8.29 -22.35 -7.28
CA VAL A 414 7.46 -21.53 -8.16
C VAL A 414 7.57 -21.99 -9.62
N ALA A 415 8.76 -22.34 -10.08
CA ALA A 415 8.99 -22.88 -11.42
C ALA A 415 8.30 -24.23 -11.63
N LEU A 416 8.35 -25.13 -10.63
CA LEU A 416 7.62 -26.40 -10.65
C LEU A 416 6.12 -26.16 -10.84
N ILE A 417 5.52 -25.29 -10.03
CA ILE A 417 4.08 -24.99 -10.12
C ILE A 417 3.75 -24.33 -11.47
N ALA A 418 4.59 -23.41 -11.94
CA ALA A 418 4.43 -22.75 -13.23
C ALA A 418 4.47 -23.73 -14.42
N SER A 419 5.18 -24.85 -14.30
CA SER A 419 5.25 -25.90 -15.32
C SER A 419 4.00 -26.80 -15.37
N THR A 420 3.12 -26.75 -14.37
CA THR A 420 1.88 -27.54 -14.36
C THR A 420 0.81 -26.94 -15.30
N PRO A 421 -0.21 -27.71 -15.69
CA PRO A 421 -1.34 -27.17 -16.49
C PRO A 421 -2.01 -25.96 -15.83
N HIS A 422 -2.59 -25.06 -16.64
CA HIS A 422 -3.23 -23.83 -16.13
C HIS A 422 -4.42 -24.08 -15.17
N GLY A 423 -5.10 -25.20 -15.28
CA GLY A 423 -6.20 -25.61 -14.40
C GLY A 423 -5.76 -26.22 -13.06
N THR A 424 -4.45 -26.38 -12.83
CA THR A 424 -3.92 -27.01 -11.60
C THR A 424 -4.36 -26.24 -10.37
N ARG A 425 -4.94 -26.97 -9.40
CA ARG A 425 -5.32 -26.45 -8.08
C ARG A 425 -4.29 -26.91 -7.05
N VAL A 426 -3.70 -25.93 -6.38
CA VAL A 426 -2.63 -26.11 -5.39
C VAL A 426 -3.19 -25.84 -4.00
N ALA A 427 -2.85 -26.68 -3.03
CA ALA A 427 -3.12 -26.42 -1.61
C ALA A 427 -1.88 -26.75 -0.77
N GLY A 428 -1.85 -26.31 0.47
CA GLY A 428 -0.77 -26.66 1.39
C GLY A 428 -0.42 -25.56 2.37
N ILE A 429 0.76 -25.68 2.98
CA ILE A 429 1.29 -24.78 3.98
C ILE A 429 2.73 -24.45 3.60
N ASP A 430 2.87 -23.33 2.90
CA ASP A 430 4.15 -22.76 2.48
C ASP A 430 3.93 -21.27 2.11
N ASP A 431 4.83 -20.39 2.55
CA ASP A 431 4.69 -18.94 2.33
C ASP A 431 4.83 -18.55 0.85
N ASP A 432 5.58 -19.33 0.05
CA ASP A 432 5.75 -19.06 -1.38
C ASP A 432 4.46 -19.29 -2.19
N LEU A 433 3.47 -20.00 -1.64
CA LEU A 433 2.15 -20.15 -2.27
C LEU A 433 1.43 -18.81 -2.47
N ALA A 434 1.74 -17.79 -1.68
CA ALA A 434 1.14 -16.48 -1.78
C ALA A 434 1.42 -15.75 -3.11
N ILE A 435 2.51 -16.09 -3.79
CA ILE A 435 2.90 -15.45 -5.06
C ILE A 435 2.30 -16.17 -6.30
N ILE A 436 1.88 -17.42 -6.14
CA ILE A 436 1.48 -18.32 -7.21
C ILE A 436 0.32 -17.79 -8.05
N PRO A 437 -0.81 -17.32 -7.46
CA PRO A 437 -1.95 -16.85 -8.26
C PRO A 437 -1.55 -15.72 -9.22
N ALA A 438 -0.84 -14.73 -8.71
CA ALA A 438 -0.46 -13.55 -9.46
C ALA A 438 0.63 -13.82 -10.53
N ARG A 439 1.58 -14.70 -10.24
CA ARG A 439 2.73 -14.96 -11.12
C ARG A 439 2.51 -16.09 -12.12
N THR A 440 1.79 -17.11 -11.73
CA THR A 440 1.66 -18.33 -12.55
C THR A 440 0.24 -18.54 -13.09
N GLY A 441 -0.75 -17.87 -12.53
CA GLY A 441 -2.16 -18.04 -12.87
C GLY A 441 -2.72 -19.41 -12.47
N ARG A 442 -2.09 -20.11 -11.51
CA ARG A 442 -2.63 -21.35 -10.94
C ARG A 442 -3.47 -20.99 -9.71
N THR A 443 -4.53 -21.76 -9.50
CA THR A 443 -5.38 -21.62 -8.31
C THR A 443 -4.62 -22.08 -7.08
N VAL A 444 -4.59 -21.27 -6.04
CA VAL A 444 -4.14 -21.66 -4.69
C VAL A 444 -5.33 -21.61 -3.75
N LEU A 445 -5.53 -22.68 -2.98
CA LEU A 445 -6.72 -22.84 -2.14
C LEU A 445 -6.90 -21.68 -1.16
N ALA A 446 -5.89 -21.38 -0.37
CA ALA A 446 -5.82 -20.23 0.53
C ALA A 446 -4.39 -20.02 1.04
N THR A 447 -4.04 -18.77 1.35
CA THR A 447 -2.79 -18.43 2.04
C THR A 447 -3.03 -17.30 3.05
N PRO A 448 -2.22 -17.17 4.11
CA PRO A 448 -2.33 -16.08 5.08
C PRO A 448 -2.23 -14.69 4.47
N GLU A 449 -1.48 -14.54 3.37
CA GLU A 449 -1.33 -13.28 2.64
C GLU A 449 -2.67 -12.74 2.14
N HIS A 450 -3.58 -13.62 1.72
CA HIS A 450 -4.89 -13.28 1.18
C HIS A 450 -5.98 -13.19 2.25
N ASP A 451 -5.65 -13.43 3.54
CA ASP A 451 -6.59 -13.29 4.65
C ASP A 451 -6.87 -11.82 4.96
N ILE A 452 -7.79 -11.24 4.19
CA ILE A 452 -8.27 -9.87 4.38
C ILE A 452 -9.65 -9.92 5.03
N PRO A 453 -9.73 -9.72 6.36
CA PRO A 453 -10.91 -10.06 7.14
C PRO A 453 -12.00 -8.98 7.15
N TYR A 454 -12.03 -8.05 6.16
CA TYR A 454 -12.97 -6.94 6.20
C TYR A 454 -14.41 -7.33 5.83
N HIS A 455 -14.62 -8.32 4.95
CA HIS A 455 -15.93 -8.82 4.57
C HIS A 455 -16.19 -10.20 5.21
N ARG A 456 -17.27 -10.32 5.99
CA ARG A 456 -17.54 -11.50 6.82
C ARG A 456 -17.60 -12.81 6.03
N ARG A 457 -18.28 -12.82 4.86
CA ARG A 457 -18.41 -14.03 4.05
C ARG A 457 -17.05 -14.45 3.50
N TYR A 458 -16.31 -13.51 2.88
CA TYR A 458 -14.98 -13.80 2.36
C TYR A 458 -14.06 -14.36 3.44
N HIS A 459 -13.98 -13.68 4.59
CA HIS A 459 -13.11 -14.11 5.69
C HIS A 459 -13.47 -15.50 6.21
N ARG A 460 -14.78 -15.76 6.44
CA ARG A 460 -15.26 -17.07 6.89
C ARG A 460 -14.87 -18.18 5.91
N ASP A 461 -15.12 -17.96 4.63
CA ASP A 461 -14.88 -18.96 3.58
C ASP A 461 -13.38 -19.18 3.39
N HIS A 462 -12.58 -18.09 3.42
CA HIS A 462 -11.11 -18.17 3.36
C HIS A 462 -10.51 -18.90 4.58
N GLN A 463 -10.98 -18.63 5.78
CA GLN A 463 -10.56 -19.31 6.99
C GLN A 463 -10.92 -20.82 6.98
N ALA A 464 -12.04 -21.18 6.36
CA ALA A 464 -12.39 -22.58 6.17
C ALA A 464 -11.39 -23.29 5.25
N LEU A 465 -10.95 -22.63 4.17
CA LEU A 465 -9.95 -23.16 3.25
C LEU A 465 -8.55 -23.25 3.87
N LEU A 466 -8.14 -22.29 4.71
CA LEU A 466 -6.89 -22.39 5.47
C LEU A 466 -6.89 -23.57 6.42
N ARG A 467 -8.01 -23.80 7.14
CA ARG A 467 -8.15 -24.99 8.00
C ARG A 467 -8.13 -26.30 7.21
N SER A 468 -8.72 -26.32 6.02
CA SER A 468 -8.64 -27.46 5.10
C SER A 468 -7.18 -27.76 4.69
N SER A 469 -6.40 -26.72 4.37
CA SER A 469 -4.97 -26.88 4.08
C SER A 469 -4.20 -27.45 5.28
N MET A 470 -4.52 -27.00 6.49
CA MET A 470 -3.92 -27.53 7.73
C MET A 470 -4.27 -29.01 7.96
N ALA A 471 -5.54 -29.38 7.78
CA ALA A 471 -5.98 -30.78 7.90
C ALA A 471 -5.29 -31.68 6.85
N MET A 472 -5.12 -31.20 5.62
CA MET A 472 -4.33 -31.92 4.62
C MET A 472 -2.85 -32.06 5.01
N GLY A 473 -2.29 -31.09 5.73
CA GLY A 473 -0.90 -31.13 6.23
C GLY A 473 -0.63 -32.23 7.27
N GLU A 474 -1.67 -32.74 7.94
CA GLU A 474 -1.53 -33.91 8.81
C GLU A 474 -1.23 -35.21 8.05
N LEU A 475 -1.45 -35.23 6.74
CA LEU A 475 -1.26 -36.39 5.85
C LEU A 475 -1.97 -37.67 6.32
N GLN A 476 -3.04 -37.53 7.09
CA GLN A 476 -3.83 -38.67 7.60
C GLN A 476 -4.84 -39.17 6.59
N GLN A 477 -4.76 -40.43 6.20
CA GLN A 477 -5.83 -41.15 5.51
C GLN A 477 -6.95 -41.47 6.52
N PRO A 478 -8.22 -41.33 6.25
CA PRO A 478 -8.88 -40.98 5.00
C PRO A 478 -9.15 -39.47 4.84
N VAL A 479 -8.84 -38.61 5.87
CA VAL A 479 -9.10 -37.16 5.88
C VAL A 479 -8.44 -36.50 4.67
N LEU A 480 -7.16 -36.81 4.42
CA LEU A 480 -6.43 -36.28 3.27
C LEU A 480 -7.18 -36.56 1.95
N THR A 481 -7.60 -37.81 1.74
CA THR A 481 -8.29 -38.21 0.51
C THR A 481 -9.66 -37.49 0.37
N ALA A 482 -10.39 -37.36 1.45
CA ALA A 482 -11.68 -36.66 1.46
C ALA A 482 -11.50 -35.17 1.12
N GLU A 483 -10.54 -34.47 1.74
CA GLU A 483 -10.26 -33.06 1.47
C GLU A 483 -9.74 -32.83 0.06
N VAL A 484 -8.80 -33.65 -0.43
CA VAL A 484 -8.28 -33.59 -1.81
C VAL A 484 -9.40 -33.72 -2.83
N ARG A 485 -10.34 -34.66 -2.64
CA ARG A 485 -11.49 -34.85 -3.54
C ARG A 485 -12.48 -33.68 -3.41
N ARG A 486 -12.81 -33.27 -2.21
CA ARG A 486 -13.77 -32.18 -1.94
C ARG A 486 -13.30 -30.87 -2.58
N GLN A 487 -12.03 -30.53 -2.46
CA GLN A 487 -11.46 -29.30 -2.98
C GLN A 487 -10.90 -29.45 -4.40
N ASN A 488 -10.93 -30.65 -4.96
CA ASN A 488 -10.35 -31.01 -6.27
C ASN A 488 -8.88 -30.59 -6.40
N ILE A 489 -8.06 -30.87 -5.38
CA ILE A 489 -6.65 -30.49 -5.36
C ILE A 489 -5.85 -31.42 -6.26
N ASP A 490 -4.93 -30.85 -7.06
CA ASP A 490 -4.02 -31.58 -7.96
C ASP A 490 -2.61 -31.69 -7.39
N LEU A 491 -2.22 -30.69 -6.58
CA LEU A 491 -0.87 -30.60 -6.04
C LEU A 491 -0.92 -30.08 -4.61
N LEU A 492 -0.30 -30.80 -3.69
CA LEU A 492 -0.07 -30.38 -2.31
C LEU A 492 1.36 -29.91 -2.15
N ILE A 493 1.55 -28.77 -1.49
CA ILE A 493 2.87 -28.19 -1.19
C ILE A 493 2.96 -27.94 0.30
N PHE A 494 4.02 -28.41 0.92
CA PHE A 494 4.26 -28.16 2.34
C PHE A 494 5.71 -27.73 2.57
N ASP A 495 5.88 -26.75 3.44
CA ASP A 495 7.15 -26.46 4.06
C ASP A 495 7.67 -27.73 4.76
N ARG A 496 8.92 -28.09 4.51
CA ARG A 496 9.49 -29.33 5.05
C ARG A 496 9.60 -29.29 6.57
N HIS A 497 10.03 -28.17 7.12
CA HIS A 497 10.14 -28.01 8.57
C HIS A 497 8.78 -28.15 9.26
N PHE A 498 7.72 -27.64 8.64
CA PHE A 498 6.36 -27.87 9.14
C PHE A 498 6.01 -29.34 9.22
N LEU A 499 6.28 -30.14 8.18
CA LEU A 499 6.00 -31.58 8.21
C LEU A 499 6.85 -32.33 9.26
N GLU A 500 8.11 -31.94 9.45
CA GLU A 500 9.04 -32.56 10.39
C GLU A 500 8.76 -32.19 11.85
N SER A 501 8.40 -30.93 12.12
CA SER A 501 8.22 -30.41 13.49
C SER A 501 6.77 -30.28 13.93
N GLY A 502 5.85 -30.24 12.99
CA GLY A 502 4.43 -29.92 13.23
C GLY A 502 4.17 -28.46 13.56
N VAL A 503 5.18 -27.58 13.51
CA VAL A 503 5.06 -26.16 13.84
C VAL A 503 4.66 -25.37 12.59
N LEU A 504 3.54 -24.64 12.67
CA LEU A 504 3.10 -23.78 11.57
C LEU A 504 4.10 -22.62 11.32
N PRO A 505 4.32 -22.24 10.07
CA PRO A 505 5.01 -20.99 9.75
C PRO A 505 4.35 -19.80 10.47
N ALA A 506 5.13 -18.76 10.78
CA ALA A 506 4.67 -17.60 11.55
C ALA A 506 3.46 -16.90 10.92
N SER A 507 3.41 -16.80 9.59
CA SER A 507 2.30 -16.22 8.82
C SER A 507 0.99 -16.99 9.04
N TYR A 508 1.04 -18.32 9.03
CA TYR A 508 -0.12 -19.19 9.28
C TYR A 508 -0.55 -19.14 10.74
N SER A 509 0.41 -19.15 11.67
CA SER A 509 0.11 -19.00 13.11
C SER A 509 -0.56 -17.67 13.44
N ALA A 510 -0.20 -16.58 12.73
CA ALA A 510 -0.83 -15.29 12.90
C ALA A 510 -2.23 -15.17 12.25
N ALA A 511 -2.56 -16.05 11.31
CA ALA A 511 -3.83 -16.04 10.58
C ALA A 511 -4.87 -17.02 11.13
N LEU A 512 -4.43 -18.08 11.81
CA LEU A 512 -5.28 -19.15 12.32
C LEU A 512 -5.45 -19.05 13.84
N PRO A 513 -6.60 -19.49 14.39
CA PRO A 513 -6.73 -19.66 15.84
C PRO A 513 -5.90 -20.86 16.32
N PRO A 514 -5.46 -20.88 17.60
CA PRO A 514 -4.79 -22.03 18.19
C PRO A 514 -5.60 -23.36 18.03
N PRO A 515 -4.93 -24.50 17.97
CA PRO A 515 -3.49 -24.69 18.17
C PRO A 515 -2.67 -24.38 16.91
N HIS A 516 -1.46 -23.81 17.09
CA HIS A 516 -0.52 -23.49 16.00
C HIS A 516 0.48 -24.62 15.76
N ARG A 517 0.14 -25.83 16.17
CA ARG A 517 0.96 -27.01 16.06
C ARG A 517 0.10 -28.24 15.82
N ILE A 518 0.53 -29.09 14.91
CA ILE A 518 -0.03 -30.41 14.67
C ILE A 518 1.02 -31.48 15.02
N ALA A 519 0.63 -32.76 15.02
CA ALA A 519 1.61 -33.82 15.13
C ALA A 519 2.53 -33.84 13.89
N PRO A 520 3.84 -34.04 14.03
CA PRO A 520 4.74 -34.26 12.89
C PRO A 520 4.19 -35.31 11.92
N SER A 521 4.26 -35.02 10.64
CA SER A 521 3.61 -35.85 9.60
C SER A 521 4.55 -36.28 8.48
N PHE A 522 5.85 -35.94 8.54
CA PHE A 522 6.81 -36.26 7.49
C PHE A 522 6.90 -37.79 7.20
N ASP A 523 6.86 -38.64 8.25
CA ASP A 523 6.89 -40.09 8.11
C ASP A 523 5.68 -40.66 7.33
N ARG A 524 4.59 -39.94 7.25
CA ARG A 524 3.38 -40.31 6.49
C ARG A 524 3.51 -40.15 4.99
N ILE A 525 4.63 -39.61 4.50
CA ILE A 525 4.94 -39.50 3.07
C ILE A 525 5.23 -40.88 2.46
N ALA A 526 5.88 -41.78 3.21
CA ALA A 526 6.22 -43.14 2.74
C ALA A 526 4.99 -43.96 2.30
N PRO A 527 3.88 -44.00 3.05
CA PRO A 527 2.62 -44.61 2.60
C PRO A 527 2.05 -44.02 1.31
N LEU A 528 2.19 -42.70 1.09
CA LEU A 528 1.73 -42.06 -0.13
C LEU A 528 2.54 -42.48 -1.36
N ARG A 529 3.85 -42.68 -1.20
CA ARG A 529 4.71 -43.25 -2.24
C ARG A 529 4.33 -44.69 -2.55
N ALA A 530 4.06 -45.48 -1.52
CA ALA A 530 3.59 -46.86 -1.69
C ALA A 530 2.23 -46.92 -2.44
N ALA A 531 1.38 -45.92 -2.28
CA ALA A 531 0.14 -45.74 -3.01
C ALA A 531 0.34 -45.13 -4.42
N SER A 532 1.57 -45.13 -4.95
CA SER A 532 1.94 -44.62 -6.28
C SER A 532 1.70 -43.13 -6.47
N CYS A 533 1.69 -42.34 -5.40
CA CYS A 533 1.71 -40.88 -5.50
C CYS A 533 3.11 -40.41 -5.92
N ARG A 534 3.14 -39.48 -6.90
CA ARG A 534 4.41 -38.83 -7.24
C ARG A 534 4.72 -37.80 -6.16
N VAL A 535 5.85 -37.97 -5.49
CA VAL A 535 6.35 -37.07 -4.44
C VAL A 535 7.70 -36.51 -4.86
N ILE A 536 7.88 -35.22 -4.72
CA ILE A 536 9.16 -34.51 -4.89
C ILE A 536 9.52 -33.91 -3.53
N GLU A 537 10.72 -34.21 -3.06
CA GLU A 537 11.24 -33.67 -1.81
C GLU A 537 12.52 -32.87 -2.06
N THR A 538 12.60 -31.75 -1.41
CA THR A 538 13.78 -30.88 -1.35
C THR A 538 14.14 -30.62 0.13
N PRO A 539 15.26 -29.98 0.41
CA PRO A 539 15.57 -29.53 1.77
C PRO A 539 14.59 -28.51 2.35
N GLN A 540 13.83 -27.82 1.52
CA GLN A 540 12.95 -26.71 1.93
C GLN A 540 11.47 -27.05 1.84
N TRP A 541 11.04 -27.84 0.85
CA TRP A 541 9.63 -28.12 0.59
C TRP A 541 9.39 -29.55 0.10
N VAL A 542 8.15 -29.99 0.24
CA VAL A 542 7.64 -31.27 -0.27
C VAL A 542 6.45 -31.02 -1.16
N ALA A 543 6.46 -31.60 -2.36
CA ALA A 543 5.34 -31.57 -3.32
C ALA A 543 4.76 -32.95 -3.53
N ILE A 544 3.43 -33.09 -3.42
CA ILE A 544 2.70 -34.35 -3.58
C ILE A 544 1.66 -34.18 -4.67
N PHE A 545 1.79 -34.89 -5.80
CA PHE A 545 0.79 -34.95 -6.84
C PHE A 545 -0.33 -35.89 -6.44
N THR A 546 -1.57 -35.43 -6.41
CA THR A 546 -2.71 -36.09 -5.77
C THR A 546 -3.50 -37.04 -6.68
N SER A 547 -3.06 -37.27 -7.91
CA SER A 547 -3.76 -38.15 -8.87
C SER A 547 -4.01 -39.57 -8.31
N CYS A 548 -3.12 -40.07 -7.47
CA CYS A 548 -3.23 -41.33 -6.73
C CYS A 548 -4.41 -41.33 -5.74
N LEU A 549 -4.75 -40.22 -5.13
CA LEU A 549 -5.82 -40.03 -4.12
C LEU A 549 -7.19 -39.81 -4.74
N LYS A 550 -7.24 -39.40 -6.01
CA LYS A 550 -8.50 -39.16 -6.74
C LYS A 550 -9.11 -40.44 -7.33
N ARG A 551 -8.33 -41.47 -7.54
CA ARG A 551 -8.83 -42.77 -8.06
C ARG A 551 -9.81 -43.36 -7.05
N PRO A 552 -10.93 -43.97 -7.49
CA PRO A 552 -11.74 -44.81 -6.62
C PRO A 552 -10.89 -45.93 -6.08
N ALA A 553 -11.14 -46.34 -4.84
CA ALA A 553 -10.52 -47.56 -4.30
C ALA A 553 -10.88 -48.71 -5.23
N PRO A 554 -9.94 -49.59 -5.56
CA PRO A 554 -10.18 -50.76 -6.42
C PRO A 554 -11.25 -51.68 -5.85
#